data_50dea55d966a456f9e63746be43e1fac
#
_entry.id   50dea55d966a456f9e63746be43e1fac
#
_cell.length_a   1.000
_cell.length_b   1.000
_cell.length_c   1.000
_cell.angle_alpha   90.00
_cell.angle_beta   90.00
_cell.angle_gamma   90.00
#
_symmetry.space_group_name_H-M   'P 1'
#
loop_
_entity.id
_entity.type
_entity.pdbx_description
1 polymer ?
#
loop_
_entity_poly.entity_id
_entity_poly.type
_entity_poly.pdbx_seq_one_letter_code
_entity_poly.pdbx_strand_id
1 'polypeptide(L)'
;KCGAGWLRSWVGESQLPINCETGKAYQGVNLFILLGEEKSSGKWGTYKAWSRLDKQISKGEKGTQIIYFQITKSKTKVDSKGDPLKYPMMRIYTVFNESQTDGYVMETKTYGDNFSCANADEWIANTKAVIDYNNISAFYNPNADKIGMPPKTAFFKTDDATQEQNFYGTLFHELTHWTGHTSRNDRLIKRASRTDYAFEELVAELGACFQSVHFGIEPAEVNADHTKYLNGWLQALKNDKQLIFKASAQAQKAIQYIEGLQLDSTDGKINA
;
A
#
# COMPACT_ATOMS: atom_id res chain seq x y z
N LYS A 1 10.75 -24.50 -5.19
CA LYS A 1 9.30 -24.27 -5.23
C LYS A 1 9.00 -23.12 -4.29
N CYS A 2 9.21 -21.88 -4.74
CA CYS A 2 8.63 -20.70 -4.11
C CYS A 2 7.34 -20.45 -4.88
N GLY A 3 6.25 -21.03 -4.40
CA GLY A 3 4.92 -20.75 -4.90
C GLY A 3 4.55 -19.32 -4.57
N ALA A 4 4.08 -18.59 -5.53
CA ALA A 4 3.44 -17.30 -5.38
C ALA A 4 2.13 -17.49 -4.58
N GLY A 5 2.26 -17.47 -3.25
CA GLY A 5 1.13 -17.44 -2.33
C GLY A 5 0.82 -16.01 -1.87
N TRP A 6 0.93 -15.06 -2.79
CA TRP A 6 0.85 -13.64 -2.44
C TRP A 6 -0.55 -13.04 -2.51
N LEU A 7 -1.44 -13.69 -3.23
CA LEU A 7 -2.77 -13.16 -3.50
C LEU A 7 -3.77 -14.31 -3.49
N ARG A 8 -4.42 -14.53 -2.37
CA ARG A 8 -5.64 -15.33 -2.33
C ARG A 8 -6.83 -14.40 -2.37
N SER A 9 -7.79 -14.75 -3.24
CA SER A 9 -9.15 -14.22 -3.24
C SER A 9 -9.76 -14.42 -1.85
N TRP A 10 -9.92 -13.32 -1.11
CA TRP A 10 -10.53 -13.34 0.21
C TRP A 10 -12.05 -13.39 0.11
N VAL A 11 -12.64 -14.39 0.70
CA VAL A 11 -14.02 -14.31 1.17
C VAL A 11 -13.96 -13.72 2.57
N GLY A 12 -13.82 -12.40 2.66
CA GLY A 12 -13.73 -11.66 3.90
C GLY A 12 -13.37 -10.20 3.61
N GLU A 13 -13.82 -9.25 4.41
CA GLU A 13 -13.53 -7.82 4.22
C GLU A 13 -12.03 -7.61 3.98
N SER A 14 -11.67 -7.04 2.83
CA SER A 14 -10.35 -6.44 2.62
C SER A 14 -10.27 -5.21 3.54
N GLN A 15 -9.89 -5.42 4.79
CA GLN A 15 -9.71 -4.36 5.76
C GLN A 15 -8.23 -4.04 5.86
N LEU A 16 -7.91 -2.76 5.71
CA LEU A 16 -6.57 -2.26 6.03
C LEU A 16 -6.15 -2.77 7.41
N PRO A 17 -4.97 -3.38 7.54
CA PRO A 17 -4.44 -3.74 8.85
C PRO A 17 -4.39 -2.53 9.77
N ILE A 18 -5.15 -2.57 10.85
CA ILE A 18 -5.24 -1.53 11.87
C ILE A 18 -4.78 -2.05 13.23
N ASN A 19 -4.24 -1.16 14.03
CA ASN A 19 -3.91 -1.47 15.42
C ASN A 19 -5.19 -1.55 16.25
N CYS A 20 -5.39 -2.66 16.94
CA CYS A 20 -6.63 -2.97 17.69
C CYS A 20 -6.94 -1.98 18.82
N GLU A 21 -5.93 -1.31 19.40
CA GLU A 21 -6.14 -0.34 20.49
C GLU A 21 -6.34 1.07 19.96
N THR A 22 -5.57 1.47 18.95
CA THR A 22 -5.55 2.88 18.50
C THR A 22 -6.43 3.13 17.28
N GLY A 23 -6.88 2.07 16.60
CA GLY A 23 -7.61 2.16 15.33
C GLY A 23 -6.77 2.68 14.15
N LYS A 24 -5.50 3.01 14.37
CA LYS A 24 -4.62 3.54 13.33
C LYS A 24 -4.17 2.44 12.38
N ALA A 25 -4.21 2.72 11.08
CA ALA A 25 -3.69 1.81 10.07
C ALA A 25 -2.17 1.61 10.23
N TYR A 26 -1.72 0.37 10.01
CA TYR A 26 -0.30 0.09 9.81
C TYR A 26 0.15 0.68 8.49
N GLN A 27 1.41 1.09 8.42
CA GLN A 27 1.97 1.83 7.28
C GLN A 27 3.27 1.22 6.78
N GLY A 28 3.64 1.55 5.54
CA GLY A 28 4.87 1.13 4.91
C GLY A 28 5.00 -0.39 4.86
N VAL A 29 6.20 -0.91 5.18
CA VAL A 29 6.48 -2.34 5.12
C VAL A 29 5.61 -3.18 6.06
N ASN A 30 5.14 -2.63 7.18
CA ASN A 30 4.28 -3.36 8.11
C ASN A 30 2.90 -3.64 7.54
N LEU A 31 2.33 -2.68 6.79
CA LEU A 31 1.08 -2.91 6.06
C LEU A 31 1.24 -4.12 5.13
N PHE A 32 2.31 -4.14 4.37
CA PHE A 32 2.61 -5.20 3.43
C PHE A 32 2.83 -6.57 4.10
N ILE A 33 3.61 -6.61 5.20
CA ILE A 33 3.81 -7.83 5.99
C ILE A 33 2.48 -8.39 6.48
N LEU A 34 1.61 -7.53 7.04
CA LEU A 34 0.35 -7.97 7.64
C LEU A 34 -0.70 -8.38 6.60
N LEU A 35 -0.72 -7.75 5.42
CA LEU A 35 -1.54 -8.17 4.30
C LEU A 35 -1.15 -9.57 3.80
N GLY A 36 0.16 -9.87 3.75
CA GLY A 36 0.67 -11.16 3.32
C GLY A 36 0.42 -12.33 4.30
N GLU A 37 -0.08 -12.06 5.50
CA GLU A 37 -0.41 -13.12 6.49
C GLU A 37 -1.79 -13.75 6.29
N GLU A 38 -2.57 -13.25 5.35
CA GLU A 38 -3.85 -13.83 4.95
C GLU A 38 -4.81 -14.12 6.13
N LYS A 39 -4.96 -13.18 7.06
CA LYS A 39 -5.86 -13.31 8.22
C LYS A 39 -7.24 -12.73 7.94
N SER A 40 -8.27 -13.28 8.55
CA SER A 40 -9.67 -12.94 8.29
C SER A 40 -10.19 -11.67 8.99
N SER A 41 -9.36 -10.95 9.73
CA SER A 41 -9.70 -9.66 10.34
C SER A 41 -8.65 -8.61 9.99
N GLY A 42 -9.06 -7.35 9.84
CA GLY A 42 -8.16 -6.20 9.70
C GLY A 42 -7.48 -5.79 11.01
N LYS A 43 -7.92 -6.29 12.17
CA LYS A 43 -7.40 -5.83 13.47
C LYS A 43 -6.20 -6.65 13.93
N TRP A 44 -5.14 -5.95 14.33
CA TRP A 44 -3.89 -6.54 14.78
C TRP A 44 -3.41 -5.88 16.08
N GLY A 45 -2.86 -6.67 16.97
CA GLY A 45 -2.34 -6.17 18.24
C GLY A 45 -1.27 -7.06 18.86
N THR A 46 -0.47 -6.49 19.75
CA THR A 46 0.43 -7.31 20.57
C THR A 46 -0.39 -8.17 21.52
N TYR A 47 0.22 -9.23 22.08
CA TYR A 47 -0.42 -10.05 23.11
C TYR A 47 -1.00 -9.20 24.25
N LYS A 48 -0.22 -8.21 24.73
CA LYS A 48 -0.65 -7.30 25.79
C LYS A 48 -1.80 -6.39 25.37
N ALA A 49 -1.84 -5.97 24.10
CA ALA A 49 -2.92 -5.17 23.56
C ALA A 49 -4.24 -5.95 23.57
N TRP A 50 -4.22 -7.19 23.09
CA TRP A 50 -5.40 -8.06 23.13
C TRP A 50 -5.85 -8.35 24.56
N SER A 51 -4.91 -8.62 25.47
CA SER A 51 -5.23 -8.82 26.88
C SER A 51 -5.90 -7.61 27.54
N ARG A 52 -5.55 -6.37 27.15
CA ARG A 52 -6.23 -5.15 27.64
C ARG A 52 -7.63 -4.96 27.06
N LEU A 53 -7.93 -5.62 25.96
CA LEU A 53 -9.25 -5.65 25.33
C LEU A 53 -10.06 -6.89 25.73
N ASP A 54 -9.65 -7.57 26.82
CA ASP A 54 -10.27 -8.80 27.35
C ASP A 54 -10.34 -9.94 26.31
N LYS A 55 -9.39 -9.97 25.35
CA LYS A 55 -9.25 -11.03 24.37
C LYS A 55 -7.97 -11.82 24.63
N GLN A 56 -8.10 -13.13 24.68
CA GLN A 56 -7.00 -14.06 24.87
C GLN A 56 -6.56 -14.62 23.52
N ILE A 57 -5.26 -14.65 23.25
CA ILE A 57 -4.72 -15.35 22.08
C ILE A 57 -4.84 -16.86 22.28
N SER A 58 -5.38 -17.54 21.29
CA SER A 58 -5.60 -19.00 21.34
C SER A 58 -4.29 -19.75 21.45
N LYS A 59 -4.32 -20.83 22.23
CA LYS A 59 -3.11 -21.62 22.49
C LYS A 59 -2.52 -22.20 21.20
N GLY A 60 -1.24 -21.98 20.99
CA GLY A 60 -0.49 -22.51 19.83
C GLY A 60 -0.43 -21.54 18.63
N GLU A 61 -1.14 -20.43 18.70
CA GLU A 61 -1.08 -19.40 17.65
C GLU A 61 0.32 -18.77 17.55
N LYS A 62 0.72 -18.49 16.31
CA LYS A 62 2.00 -17.83 16.00
C LYS A 62 1.76 -16.39 15.61
N GLY A 63 2.44 -15.47 16.26
CA GLY A 63 2.35 -14.07 15.92
C GLY A 63 3.28 -13.68 14.78
N THR A 64 2.91 -12.60 14.11
CA THR A 64 3.64 -12.01 12.99
C THR A 64 4.57 -10.91 13.48
N GLN A 65 5.79 -10.89 12.97
CA GLN A 65 6.78 -9.88 13.34
C GLN A 65 6.59 -8.62 12.49
N ILE A 66 6.49 -7.48 13.15
CA ILE A 66 6.45 -6.15 12.54
C ILE A 66 7.63 -5.32 13.03
N ILE A 67 7.95 -4.28 12.28
CA ILE A 67 9.12 -3.44 12.52
C ILE A 67 8.66 -2.06 12.99
N TYR A 68 9.17 -1.64 14.14
CA TYR A 68 9.04 -0.28 14.61
C TYR A 68 10.34 0.47 14.36
N PHE A 69 10.26 1.52 13.57
CA PHE A 69 11.40 2.37 13.25
C PHE A 69 11.17 3.78 13.81
N GLN A 70 12.16 4.29 14.53
CA GLN A 70 12.11 5.62 15.09
C GLN A 70 13.49 6.27 14.99
N ILE A 71 13.52 7.54 14.63
CA ILE A 71 14.73 8.36 14.77
C ILE A 71 14.75 8.91 16.19
N THR A 72 15.74 8.48 16.96
CA THR A 72 15.93 8.89 18.36
C THR A 72 17.04 9.92 18.45
N LYS A 73 16.85 10.95 19.27
CA LYS A 73 17.89 11.93 19.58
C LYS A 73 18.76 11.45 20.73
N SER A 74 20.08 11.59 20.59
CA SER A 74 21.02 11.30 21.68
C SER A 74 20.78 12.25 22.86
N LYS A 75 20.83 11.70 24.06
CA LYS A 75 20.77 12.53 25.31
C LYS A 75 22.12 13.12 25.67
N THR A 76 23.22 12.57 25.10
CA THR A 76 24.58 12.87 25.58
C THR A 76 25.52 13.29 24.44
N LYS A 77 25.19 12.97 23.17
CA LYS A 77 26.06 13.27 22.03
C LYS A 77 25.44 14.34 21.16
N VAL A 78 26.25 15.32 20.77
CA VAL A 78 25.88 16.39 19.85
C VAL A 78 26.74 16.34 18.58
N ASP A 79 26.23 16.92 17.51
CA ASP A 79 27.00 17.10 16.26
C ASP A 79 27.93 18.33 16.34
N SER A 80 28.62 18.65 15.25
CA SER A 80 29.53 19.80 15.15
C SER A 80 28.85 21.17 15.30
N LYS A 81 27.52 21.21 15.25
CA LYS A 81 26.69 22.42 15.44
C LYS A 81 26.06 22.52 16.83
N GLY A 82 26.31 21.52 17.70
CA GLY A 82 25.73 21.45 19.04
C GLY A 82 24.33 20.83 19.09
N ASP A 83 23.80 20.34 17.97
CA ASP A 83 22.51 19.67 17.93
C ASP A 83 22.60 18.19 18.39
N PRO A 84 21.60 17.66 19.10
CA PRO A 84 21.59 16.27 19.50
C PRO A 84 21.74 15.32 18.31
N LEU A 85 22.74 14.43 18.35
CA LEU A 85 22.92 13.41 17.31
C LEU A 85 21.66 12.57 17.17
N LYS A 86 21.21 12.41 15.94
CA LYS A 86 20.07 11.55 15.58
C LYS A 86 20.58 10.20 15.13
N TYR A 87 19.99 9.12 15.66
CA TYR A 87 20.31 7.77 15.25
C TYR A 87 19.03 6.95 15.06
N PRO A 88 19.00 6.06 14.06
CA PRO A 88 17.87 5.19 13.83
C PRO A 88 17.79 4.13 14.92
N MET A 89 16.62 3.91 15.48
CA MET A 89 16.30 2.83 16.37
C MET A 89 15.27 1.92 15.72
N MET A 90 15.58 0.66 15.59
CA MET A 90 14.68 -0.34 15.06
C MET A 90 14.33 -1.34 16.18
N ARG A 91 13.06 -1.66 16.33
CA ARG A 91 12.57 -2.70 17.22
C ARG A 91 11.64 -3.62 16.46
N ILE A 92 11.65 -4.88 16.83
CA ILE A 92 10.73 -5.88 16.31
C ILE A 92 9.66 -6.12 17.37
N TYR A 93 8.40 -6.08 16.95
CA TYR A 93 7.25 -6.43 17.79
C TYR A 93 6.56 -7.64 17.17
N THR A 94 6.02 -8.50 18.02
CA THR A 94 5.15 -9.60 17.59
C THR A 94 3.71 -9.16 17.79
N VAL A 95 2.91 -9.23 16.74
CA VAL A 95 1.48 -8.94 16.74
C VAL A 95 0.68 -10.18 16.33
N PHE A 96 -0.56 -10.22 16.76
CA PHE A 96 -1.51 -11.27 16.47
C PHE A 96 -2.74 -10.65 15.83
N ASN A 97 -3.35 -11.36 14.90
CA ASN A 97 -4.60 -10.96 14.29
C ASN A 97 -5.79 -11.25 15.24
N GLU A 98 -6.87 -10.51 15.11
CA GLU A 98 -8.10 -10.77 15.88
C GLU A 98 -8.63 -12.20 15.67
N SER A 99 -8.48 -12.76 14.47
CA SER A 99 -8.88 -14.14 14.18
C SER A 99 -8.12 -15.21 14.97
N GLN A 100 -7.02 -14.81 15.63
CA GLN A 100 -6.22 -15.68 16.49
C GLN A 100 -6.62 -15.55 17.97
N THR A 101 -7.73 -14.85 18.28
CA THR A 101 -8.23 -14.72 19.65
C THR A 101 -9.33 -15.75 19.91
N ASP A 102 -9.42 -16.20 21.17
CA ASP A 102 -10.50 -17.10 21.59
C ASP A 102 -11.86 -16.45 21.39
N GLY A 103 -12.81 -17.23 20.86
CA GLY A 103 -14.18 -16.75 20.60
C GLY A 103 -14.33 -15.84 19.37
N TYR A 104 -13.31 -15.72 18.53
CA TYR A 104 -13.46 -14.99 17.28
C TYR A 104 -14.51 -15.64 16.38
N VAL A 105 -15.45 -14.83 15.94
CA VAL A 105 -16.47 -15.24 14.95
C VAL A 105 -16.26 -14.35 13.72
N MET A 106 -16.03 -14.96 12.58
CA MET A 106 -15.90 -14.23 11.32
C MET A 106 -17.26 -13.64 10.94
N GLU A 107 -17.34 -12.31 10.88
CA GLU A 107 -18.52 -11.63 10.34
C GLU A 107 -18.57 -11.87 8.83
N THR A 108 -19.50 -12.69 8.38
CA THR A 108 -19.81 -12.82 6.95
C THR A 108 -20.68 -11.64 6.53
N LYS A 109 -20.07 -10.61 5.93
CA LYS A 109 -20.84 -9.60 5.19
C LYS A 109 -21.16 -10.17 3.81
N THR A 110 -22.44 -10.29 3.50
CA THR A 110 -22.91 -10.50 2.14
C THR A 110 -22.73 -9.18 1.38
N TYR A 111 -21.75 -9.13 0.51
CA TYR A 111 -21.64 -8.05 -0.46
C TYR A 111 -22.73 -8.24 -1.51
N GLY A 112 -23.57 -7.22 -1.70
CA GLY A 112 -24.45 -7.18 -2.87
C GLY A 112 -23.60 -7.07 -4.14
N ASP A 113 -24.13 -7.59 -5.26
CA ASP A 113 -23.49 -7.60 -6.58
C ASP A 113 -23.13 -6.20 -7.16
N ASN A 114 -23.35 -5.13 -6.41
CA ASN A 114 -23.05 -3.76 -6.77
C ASN A 114 -21.81 -3.27 -5.98
N PHE A 115 -20.63 -3.70 -6.41
CA PHE A 115 -19.39 -3.07 -5.99
C PHE A 115 -19.33 -1.66 -6.60
N SER A 116 -19.63 -0.63 -5.80
CA SER A 116 -19.53 0.76 -6.23
C SER A 116 -18.11 1.26 -5.99
N CYS A 117 -17.36 1.46 -7.05
CA CYS A 117 -16.07 2.17 -7.03
C CYS A 117 -16.24 3.70 -7.01
N ALA A 118 -17.42 4.22 -6.69
CA ALA A 118 -17.67 5.66 -6.66
C ALA A 118 -16.67 6.42 -5.76
N ASN A 119 -16.29 5.83 -4.63
CA ASN A 119 -15.28 6.41 -3.75
C ASN A 119 -13.88 6.45 -4.39
N ALA A 120 -13.53 5.45 -5.20
CA ALA A 120 -12.26 5.42 -5.93
C ALA A 120 -12.25 6.47 -7.05
N ASP A 121 -13.35 6.64 -7.77
CA ASP A 121 -13.49 7.66 -8.82
C ASP A 121 -13.39 9.08 -8.21
N GLU A 122 -14.02 9.34 -7.06
CA GLU A 122 -13.91 10.60 -6.34
C GLU A 122 -12.48 10.86 -5.85
N TRP A 123 -11.84 9.84 -5.28
CA TRP A 123 -10.44 9.88 -4.86
C TRP A 123 -9.51 10.29 -6.01
N ILE A 124 -9.69 9.68 -7.18
CA ILE A 124 -8.91 9.97 -8.37
C ILE A 124 -9.21 11.40 -8.86
N ALA A 125 -10.48 11.78 -8.94
CA ALA A 125 -10.91 13.10 -9.39
C ALA A 125 -10.36 14.24 -8.52
N ASN A 126 -10.30 14.04 -7.19
CA ASN A 126 -9.78 15.03 -6.24
C ASN A 126 -8.28 15.27 -6.42
N THR A 127 -7.52 14.35 -7.04
CA THR A 127 -6.10 14.57 -7.37
C THR A 127 -5.90 15.64 -8.43
N LYS A 128 -6.93 15.90 -9.26
CA LYS A 128 -6.86 16.76 -10.45
C LYS A 128 -5.76 16.34 -11.44
N ALA A 129 -5.31 15.10 -11.39
CA ALA A 129 -4.40 14.54 -12.37
C ALA A 129 -5.05 14.56 -13.75
N VAL A 130 -4.27 14.97 -14.76
CA VAL A 130 -4.75 14.94 -16.16
C VAL A 130 -4.69 13.50 -16.66
N ILE A 131 -5.85 12.88 -16.87
CA ILE A 131 -5.97 11.50 -17.33
C ILE A 131 -6.66 11.48 -18.70
N ASP A 132 -6.02 10.82 -19.66
CA ASP A 132 -6.56 10.63 -21.02
C ASP A 132 -6.90 9.16 -21.25
N TYR A 133 -8.18 8.88 -21.35
CA TYR A 133 -8.71 7.52 -21.51
C TYR A 133 -8.79 7.05 -22.98
N ASN A 134 -8.13 7.75 -23.92
CA ASN A 134 -8.14 7.40 -25.33
C ASN A 134 -6.82 6.77 -25.81
N ASN A 135 -6.09 6.13 -24.89
CA ASN A 135 -4.82 5.49 -25.21
C ASN A 135 -4.98 3.98 -25.36
N ILE A 136 -4.03 3.35 -26.03
CA ILE A 136 -3.98 1.88 -26.22
C ILE A 136 -3.20 1.17 -25.10
N SER A 137 -2.46 1.93 -24.28
CA SER A 137 -1.67 1.42 -23.16
C SER A 137 -1.76 2.39 -21.97
N ALA A 138 -1.53 1.88 -20.77
CA ALA A 138 -1.39 2.71 -19.57
C ALA A 138 0.06 3.20 -19.45
N PHE A 139 0.22 4.46 -19.06
CA PHE A 139 1.52 5.06 -18.76
C PHE A 139 1.35 6.42 -18.05
N TYR A 140 2.33 6.78 -17.25
CA TYR A 140 2.52 8.17 -16.80
C TYR A 140 3.63 8.84 -17.61
N ASN A 141 3.36 10.01 -18.17
CA ASN A 141 4.35 10.83 -18.90
C ASN A 141 4.80 12.00 -18.02
N PRO A 142 6.02 11.95 -17.43
CA PRO A 142 6.48 13.01 -16.53
C PRO A 142 6.78 14.34 -17.23
N ASN A 143 7.05 14.34 -18.54
CA ASN A 143 7.31 15.59 -19.27
C ASN A 143 6.02 16.37 -19.57
N ALA A 144 4.92 15.66 -19.82
CA ALA A 144 3.61 16.24 -20.06
C ALA A 144 2.76 16.33 -18.79
N ASP A 145 3.23 15.75 -17.69
CA ASP A 145 2.51 15.57 -16.42
C ASP A 145 1.10 14.98 -16.62
N LYS A 146 1.02 13.93 -17.42
CA LYS A 146 -0.24 13.34 -17.88
C LYS A 146 -0.21 11.83 -17.78
N ILE A 147 -1.33 11.25 -17.31
CA ILE A 147 -1.57 9.81 -17.34
C ILE A 147 -2.32 9.47 -18.63
N GLY A 148 -1.82 8.50 -19.41
CA GLY A 148 -2.55 7.85 -20.48
C GLY A 148 -3.16 6.55 -19.95
N MET A 149 -4.41 6.28 -20.30
CA MET A 149 -5.12 5.05 -19.94
C MET A 149 -5.92 4.52 -21.13
N PRO A 150 -6.04 3.21 -21.30
CA PRO A 150 -7.10 2.65 -22.13
C PRO A 150 -8.47 2.99 -21.54
N PRO A 151 -9.53 3.09 -22.35
CA PRO A 151 -10.88 3.27 -21.84
C PRO A 151 -11.27 2.08 -20.95
N LYS A 152 -12.13 2.31 -19.94
CA LYS A 152 -12.57 1.28 -18.98
C LYS A 152 -13.12 0.03 -19.67
N THR A 153 -13.77 0.22 -20.83
CA THR A 153 -14.32 -0.87 -21.66
C THR A 153 -13.27 -1.74 -22.36
N ALA A 154 -12.00 -1.30 -22.42
CA ALA A 154 -10.91 -2.09 -22.97
C ALA A 154 -10.33 -3.11 -21.97
N PHE A 155 -10.67 -2.96 -20.68
CA PHE A 155 -10.31 -3.94 -19.67
C PHE A 155 -11.30 -5.09 -19.67
N PHE A 156 -10.85 -6.27 -19.34
CA PHE A 156 -11.69 -7.48 -19.29
C PHE A 156 -11.37 -8.28 -18.04
N LYS A 157 -12.31 -9.14 -17.65
CA LYS A 157 -12.11 -10.08 -16.57
C LYS A 157 -11.05 -11.10 -16.97
N THR A 158 -10.10 -11.37 -16.08
CA THR A 158 -9.14 -12.46 -16.16
C THR A 158 -9.54 -13.59 -15.21
N ASP A 159 -8.80 -14.70 -15.20
CA ASP A 159 -9.05 -15.78 -14.23
C ASP A 159 -8.84 -15.30 -12.79
N ASP A 160 -7.97 -14.30 -12.61
CA ASP A 160 -7.48 -13.84 -11.32
C ASP A 160 -8.02 -12.46 -10.90
N ALA A 161 -8.75 -11.75 -11.78
CA ALA A 161 -9.25 -10.41 -11.48
C ALA A 161 -10.49 -10.01 -12.31
N THR A 162 -11.36 -9.21 -11.70
CA THR A 162 -12.50 -8.60 -12.40
C THR A 162 -12.02 -7.47 -13.33
N GLN A 163 -12.90 -7.03 -14.22
CA GLN A 163 -12.63 -5.86 -15.09
C GLN A 163 -12.28 -4.62 -14.29
N GLU A 164 -13.03 -4.37 -13.21
CA GLU A 164 -12.82 -3.23 -12.32
C GLU A 164 -11.48 -3.31 -11.60
N GLN A 165 -11.12 -4.46 -11.07
CA GLN A 165 -9.83 -4.69 -10.40
C GLN A 165 -8.66 -4.41 -11.35
N ASN A 166 -8.74 -4.90 -12.58
CA ASN A 166 -7.73 -4.67 -13.60
C ASN A 166 -7.62 -3.19 -13.98
N PHE A 167 -8.75 -2.49 -14.13
CA PHE A 167 -8.77 -1.06 -14.45
C PHE A 167 -8.20 -0.21 -13.31
N TYR A 168 -8.74 -0.35 -12.09
CA TYR A 168 -8.29 0.48 -10.96
C TYR A 168 -6.88 0.14 -10.52
N GLY A 169 -6.49 -1.14 -10.51
CA GLY A 169 -5.12 -1.54 -10.20
C GLY A 169 -4.11 -0.86 -11.14
N THR A 170 -4.39 -0.87 -12.44
CA THR A 170 -3.58 -0.17 -13.43
C THR A 170 -3.57 1.35 -13.22
N LEU A 171 -4.74 1.95 -12.98
CA LEU A 171 -4.83 3.40 -12.78
C LEU A 171 -4.12 3.85 -11.49
N PHE A 172 -4.23 3.10 -10.41
CA PHE A 172 -3.52 3.39 -9.15
C PHE A 172 -2.01 3.25 -9.30
N HIS A 173 -1.53 2.33 -10.14
CA HIS A 173 -0.13 2.22 -10.49
C HIS A 173 0.37 3.50 -11.17
N GLU A 174 -0.31 3.96 -12.21
CA GLU A 174 0.04 5.18 -12.93
C GLU A 174 -0.12 6.43 -12.06
N LEU A 175 -1.14 6.46 -11.19
CA LEU A 175 -1.34 7.54 -10.24
C LEU A 175 -0.22 7.59 -9.19
N THR A 176 0.32 6.45 -8.81
CA THR A 176 1.50 6.40 -7.93
C THR A 176 2.72 7.00 -8.62
N HIS A 177 2.98 6.68 -9.88
CA HIS A 177 4.01 7.35 -10.68
C HIS A 177 3.80 8.86 -10.77
N TRP A 178 2.56 9.29 -11.01
CA TRP A 178 2.20 10.71 -11.07
C TRP A 178 2.60 11.46 -9.79
N THR A 179 2.45 10.86 -8.62
CA THR A 179 2.93 11.48 -7.37
C THR A 179 4.44 11.70 -7.34
N GLY A 180 5.20 10.99 -8.14
CA GLY A 180 6.66 11.09 -8.21
C GLY A 180 7.20 12.29 -8.99
N HIS A 181 6.34 13.08 -9.63
CA HIS A 181 6.75 14.28 -10.36
C HIS A 181 7.49 15.29 -9.49
N THR A 182 8.36 16.11 -10.11
CA THR A 182 9.19 17.10 -9.40
C THR A 182 8.39 18.15 -8.64
N SER A 183 7.15 18.43 -9.08
CA SER A 183 6.24 19.36 -8.39
C SER A 183 5.51 18.72 -7.19
N ARG A 184 5.67 17.42 -6.94
CA ARG A 184 5.00 16.66 -5.87
C ARG A 184 6.02 16.02 -4.94
N ASN A 185 6.19 14.72 -5.00
CA ASN A 185 7.13 14.00 -4.14
C ASN A 185 8.59 14.01 -4.66
N ASP A 186 8.85 14.58 -5.83
CA ASP A 186 10.17 14.72 -6.48
C ASP A 186 11.01 13.43 -6.44
N ARG A 187 10.37 12.32 -6.85
CA ARG A 187 10.94 10.98 -6.75
C ARG A 187 11.53 10.50 -8.07
N LEU A 188 10.99 10.99 -9.20
CA LEU A 188 11.38 10.53 -10.53
C LEU A 188 12.72 11.10 -10.97
N ILE A 189 13.68 10.23 -11.31
CA ILE A 189 15.01 10.59 -11.74
C ILE A 189 15.03 10.83 -13.24
N LYS A 190 15.44 12.03 -13.70
CA LYS A 190 15.44 12.42 -15.13
C LYS A 190 16.30 11.52 -16.05
N ARG A 191 17.30 10.85 -15.51
CA ARG A 191 18.17 9.91 -16.23
C ARG A 191 18.34 8.66 -15.40
N ALA A 192 17.22 7.99 -15.18
CA ALA A 192 17.18 6.78 -14.36
C ALA A 192 18.03 5.66 -14.98
N SER A 193 18.84 5.03 -14.15
CA SER A 193 19.48 3.76 -14.46
C SER A 193 18.42 2.66 -14.50
N ARG A 194 18.77 1.49 -15.01
CA ARG A 194 17.88 0.32 -14.98
C ARG A 194 17.45 -0.06 -13.55
N THR A 195 18.32 0.17 -12.59
CA THR A 195 18.03 -0.09 -11.15
C THR A 195 17.06 0.94 -10.59
N ASP A 196 17.22 2.23 -10.96
CA ASP A 196 16.31 3.30 -10.53
C ASP A 196 14.90 3.06 -11.11
N TYR A 197 14.82 2.64 -12.37
CA TYR A 197 13.57 2.28 -13.00
C TYR A 197 12.89 1.11 -12.26
N ALA A 198 13.60 0.03 -12.00
CA ALA A 198 13.06 -1.11 -11.27
C ALA A 198 12.60 -0.74 -9.84
N PHE A 199 13.30 0.18 -9.19
CA PHE A 199 12.89 0.70 -7.89
C PHE A 199 11.58 1.49 -7.97
N GLU A 200 11.45 2.36 -8.96
CA GLU A 200 10.24 3.16 -9.15
C GLU A 200 9.02 2.29 -9.49
N GLU A 201 9.20 1.25 -10.33
CA GLU A 201 8.14 0.25 -10.60
C GLU A 201 7.70 -0.46 -9.31
N LEU A 202 8.65 -0.84 -8.46
CA LEU A 202 8.32 -1.44 -7.16
C LEU A 202 7.54 -0.47 -6.27
N VAL A 203 7.86 0.82 -6.29
CA VAL A 203 7.10 1.85 -5.57
C VAL A 203 5.68 1.96 -6.12
N ALA A 204 5.52 1.96 -7.44
CA ALA A 204 4.23 2.05 -8.11
C ALA A 204 3.33 0.86 -7.82
N GLU A 205 3.88 -0.36 -7.85
CA GLU A 205 3.15 -1.59 -7.49
C GLU A 205 2.68 -1.58 -6.04
N LEU A 206 3.56 -1.22 -5.11
CA LEU A 206 3.20 -1.11 -3.69
C LEU A 206 2.15 -0.02 -3.47
N GLY A 207 2.24 1.10 -4.18
CA GLY A 207 1.27 2.18 -4.12
C GLY A 207 -0.09 1.77 -4.68
N ALA A 208 -0.12 1.04 -5.78
CA ALA A 208 -1.34 0.47 -6.34
C ALA A 208 -1.99 -0.52 -5.36
N CYS A 209 -1.19 -1.41 -4.77
CA CYS A 209 -1.67 -2.34 -3.76
C CYS A 209 -2.30 -1.61 -2.55
N PHE A 210 -1.64 -0.58 -2.02
CA PHE A 210 -2.14 0.17 -0.87
C PHE A 210 -3.46 0.90 -1.19
N GLN A 211 -3.58 1.52 -2.38
CA GLN A 211 -4.82 2.16 -2.82
C GLN A 211 -5.93 1.13 -3.04
N SER A 212 -5.64 0.01 -3.70
CA SER A 212 -6.61 -1.06 -3.91
C SER A 212 -7.20 -1.57 -2.60
N VAL A 213 -6.36 -1.86 -1.61
CA VAL A 213 -6.81 -2.30 -0.28
C VAL A 213 -7.61 -1.21 0.44
N HIS A 214 -7.25 0.08 0.27
CA HIS A 214 -8.00 1.20 0.85
C HIS A 214 -9.47 1.23 0.40
N PHE A 215 -9.72 0.86 -0.86
CA PHE A 215 -11.08 0.81 -1.43
C PHE A 215 -11.73 -0.57 -1.35
N GLY A 216 -11.09 -1.56 -0.71
CA GLY A 216 -11.59 -2.92 -0.70
C GLY A 216 -11.57 -3.59 -2.08
N ILE A 217 -10.77 -3.04 -3.00
CA ILE A 217 -10.49 -3.65 -4.29
C ILE A 217 -9.40 -4.69 -4.05
N GLU A 218 -9.68 -5.97 -4.30
CA GLU A 218 -8.61 -6.97 -4.26
C GLU A 218 -7.58 -6.62 -5.34
N PRO A 219 -6.28 -6.52 -4.98
CA PRO A 219 -5.25 -6.31 -5.98
C PRO A 219 -5.33 -7.45 -7.01
N ALA A 220 -5.35 -7.11 -8.30
CA ALA A 220 -5.25 -8.11 -9.35
C ALA A 220 -3.98 -8.95 -9.13
N GLU A 221 -4.07 -10.28 -9.32
CA GLU A 221 -2.86 -11.11 -9.30
C GLU A 221 -1.87 -10.57 -10.34
N VAL A 222 -0.59 -10.56 -9.97
CA VAL A 222 0.49 -10.02 -10.79
C VAL A 222 0.48 -10.67 -12.17
N ASN A 223 -0.04 -9.98 -13.15
CA ASN A 223 -0.15 -10.45 -14.53
C ASN A 223 1.21 -10.87 -15.11
N ALA A 224 1.21 -11.76 -16.10
CA ALA A 224 2.41 -12.29 -16.76
C ALA A 224 3.37 -11.20 -17.29
N ASP A 225 2.88 -9.99 -17.57
CA ASP A 225 3.72 -8.84 -17.94
C ASP A 225 4.56 -8.31 -16.78
N HIS A 226 4.09 -8.42 -15.54
CA HIS A 226 4.84 -8.10 -14.32
C HIS A 226 5.96 -9.12 -14.06
N THR A 227 5.92 -10.32 -14.66
CA THR A 227 6.96 -11.35 -14.50
C THR A 227 8.33 -10.85 -14.99
N LYS A 228 8.37 -9.93 -15.95
CA LYS A 228 9.60 -9.30 -16.44
C LYS A 228 10.22 -8.41 -15.35
N TYR A 229 9.41 -7.73 -14.56
CA TYR A 229 9.83 -6.87 -13.46
C TYR A 229 10.17 -7.68 -12.21
N LEU A 230 9.46 -8.79 -11.94
CA LEU A 230 9.73 -9.68 -10.81
C LEU A 230 11.19 -10.15 -10.77
N ASN A 231 11.76 -10.53 -11.91
CA ASN A 231 13.17 -10.92 -11.96
C ASN A 231 14.12 -9.75 -11.67
N GLY A 232 13.78 -8.54 -12.13
CA GLY A 232 14.51 -7.31 -11.80
C GLY A 232 14.43 -6.99 -10.30
N TRP A 233 13.25 -7.09 -9.71
CA TRP A 233 13.03 -6.87 -8.27
C TRP A 233 13.72 -7.91 -7.42
N LEU A 234 13.63 -9.19 -7.78
CA LEU A 234 14.33 -10.27 -7.07
C LEU A 234 15.85 -10.07 -7.08
N GLN A 235 16.42 -9.62 -8.19
CA GLN A 235 17.86 -9.31 -8.26
C GLN A 235 18.18 -8.05 -7.42
N ALA A 236 17.37 -7.01 -7.50
CA ALA A 236 17.56 -5.80 -6.72
C ALA A 236 17.43 -6.07 -5.20
N LEU A 237 16.44 -6.87 -4.77
CA LEU A 237 16.25 -7.30 -3.38
C LEU A 237 17.36 -8.22 -2.88
N LYS A 238 17.96 -9.06 -3.74
CA LYS A 238 19.13 -9.86 -3.38
C LYS A 238 20.34 -8.99 -3.10
N ASN A 239 20.48 -7.87 -3.82
CA ASN A 239 21.61 -6.96 -3.69
C ASN A 239 21.43 -5.93 -2.56
N ASP A 240 20.20 -5.49 -2.30
CA ASP A 240 19.86 -4.57 -1.19
C ASP A 240 18.58 -5.01 -0.47
N LYS A 241 18.75 -5.67 0.66
CA LYS A 241 17.64 -6.11 1.51
C LYS A 241 16.81 -4.94 2.07
N GLN A 242 17.34 -3.71 2.02
CA GLN A 242 16.62 -2.51 2.46
C GLN A 242 15.71 -1.93 1.36
N LEU A 243 15.80 -2.45 0.14
CA LEU A 243 15.09 -1.91 -1.00
C LEU A 243 13.57 -1.90 -0.78
N ILE A 244 13.03 -3.00 -0.24
CA ILE A 244 11.59 -3.11 0.05
C ILE A 244 11.13 -2.06 1.09
N PHE A 245 11.95 -1.78 2.11
CA PHE A 245 11.63 -0.76 3.11
C PHE A 245 11.62 0.63 2.49
N LYS A 246 12.60 0.92 1.63
CA LYS A 246 12.70 2.19 0.92
C LYS A 246 11.53 2.37 -0.03
N ALA A 247 11.19 1.34 -0.81
CA ALA A 247 10.06 1.37 -1.75
C ALA A 247 8.72 1.53 -1.02
N SER A 248 8.47 0.75 0.06
CA SER A 248 7.27 0.88 0.87
C SER A 248 7.13 2.26 1.50
N ALA A 249 8.23 2.87 1.94
CA ALA A 249 8.21 4.23 2.48
C ALA A 249 7.87 5.27 1.41
N GLN A 250 8.34 5.09 0.18
CA GLN A 250 8.00 5.98 -0.95
C GLN A 250 6.55 5.78 -1.41
N ALA A 251 6.08 4.54 -1.48
CA ALA A 251 4.67 4.24 -1.75
C ALA A 251 3.75 4.87 -0.70
N GLN A 252 4.10 4.76 0.59
CA GLN A 252 3.36 5.41 1.66
C GLN A 252 3.30 6.93 1.53
N LYS A 253 4.41 7.57 1.13
CA LYS A 253 4.43 9.03 0.84
C LYS A 253 3.53 9.38 -0.33
N ALA A 254 3.47 8.53 -1.36
CA ALA A 254 2.58 8.72 -2.50
C ALA A 254 1.12 8.75 -2.04
N ILE A 255 0.71 7.79 -1.20
CA ILE A 255 -0.64 7.73 -0.65
C ILE A 255 -0.94 8.94 0.22
N GLN A 256 -0.05 9.29 1.15
CA GLN A 256 -0.21 10.46 2.01
C GLN A 256 -0.35 11.77 1.23
N TYR A 257 0.36 11.91 0.10
CA TYR A 257 0.19 13.04 -0.79
C TYR A 257 -1.23 13.09 -1.37
N ILE A 258 -1.75 11.96 -1.88
CA ILE A 258 -3.11 11.88 -2.43
C ILE A 258 -4.15 12.08 -1.33
N GLU A 259 -3.96 11.53 -0.13
CA GLU A 259 -4.81 11.76 1.05
C GLU A 259 -4.92 13.25 1.41
N GLY A 260 -3.80 13.98 1.35
CA GLY A 260 -3.77 15.42 1.57
C GLY A 260 -4.66 16.20 0.59
N LEU A 261 -4.73 15.77 -0.67
CA LEU A 261 -5.59 16.39 -1.68
C LEU A 261 -7.09 16.14 -1.44
N GLN A 262 -7.46 15.09 -0.68
CA GLN A 262 -8.84 14.80 -0.31
C GLN A 262 -9.37 15.79 0.75
N LEU A 263 -8.52 16.17 1.70
CA LEU A 263 -8.88 17.10 2.79
C LEU A 263 -9.18 18.50 2.25
N ASP A 264 -8.40 18.98 1.29
CA ASP A 264 -8.62 20.28 0.66
C ASP A 264 -9.94 20.37 -0.12
N SER A 265 -10.46 19.24 -0.60
CA SER A 265 -11.73 19.17 -1.32
C SER A 265 -12.96 19.25 -0.41
N THR A 266 -12.84 18.90 0.87
CA THR A 266 -13.95 18.94 1.84
C THR A 266 -14.17 20.32 2.46
N ASP A 267 -13.13 21.12 2.61
CA ASP A 267 -13.24 22.48 3.15
C ASP A 267 -13.94 23.47 2.20
N GLY A 268 -13.98 23.16 0.90
CA GLY A 268 -14.71 23.95 -0.09
C GLY A 268 -16.24 23.83 -0.07
N LYS A 269 -16.79 22.87 0.67
CA LYS A 269 -18.24 22.60 0.75
C LYS A 269 -18.94 23.24 1.97
N ILE A 270 -18.21 23.94 2.85
CA ILE A 270 -18.80 24.53 4.07
C ILE A 270 -19.23 26.00 3.89
N ASN A 271 -18.94 26.64 2.75
CA ASN A 271 -19.28 28.03 2.47
C ASN A 271 -20.10 28.21 1.16
N ALA A 272 -21.20 27.49 1.02
CA ALA A 272 -22.21 27.77 -0.01
C ALA A 272 -23.61 27.64 0.57
#